data_56d22a2628201890c1fa4c8579c82b95
#
_entry.id   56d22a2628201890c1fa4c8579c82b95
#
_cell.length_a   1.000
_cell.length_b   1.000
_cell.length_c   1.000
_cell.angle_alpha   90.00
_cell.angle_beta   90.00
_cell.angle_gamma   90.00
#
_symmetry.space_group_name_H-M   'P 1'
#
loop_
_entity.id
_entity.type
_entity.pdbx_description
1 polymer ?
#
loop_
_entity_poly.entity_id
_entity_poly.type
_entity_poly.pdbx_seq_one_letter_code
_entity_poly.pdbx_strand_id
1 'polypeptide(L)'
;MVWKGPVADFFVDQTRHIDLEGAFRSGKTTAALWKILASCLAYPGIFWLACRYSDGDTQSKLKPPWREACAKAGQRCVWHSDEMYDELPNGSRVYLFGLKAQDQAARYAKLRGLTLAGVYVDQAEELPQDVYLELKGRLSQSGFPHQFLLTPNPPDENHWLAKQEFPEENTHAHHQYYRVSIYDNAHNLAPDVIPSLLQAY
;
A
#
# COMPACT_ATOMS: atom_id res chain seq x y z
N MET A 1 8.62 3.64 -16.26
CA MET A 1 7.31 4.15 -15.78
C MET A 1 7.51 5.60 -15.39
N VAL A 2 6.60 6.47 -15.73
CA VAL A 2 6.67 7.90 -15.42
C VAL A 2 5.50 8.24 -14.49
N TRP A 3 5.80 8.84 -13.35
CA TRP A 3 4.79 9.36 -12.43
C TRP A 3 4.60 10.85 -12.68
N LYS A 4 3.36 11.34 -12.57
CA LYS A 4 3.01 12.77 -12.73
C LYS A 4 1.97 13.18 -11.69
N GLY A 5 1.90 14.49 -11.40
CA GLY A 5 0.92 15.07 -10.49
C GLY A 5 0.92 14.39 -9.12
N PRO A 6 -0.26 14.20 -8.49
CA PRO A 6 -0.37 13.68 -7.12
C PRO A 6 0.32 12.32 -6.90
N VAL A 7 0.41 11.49 -7.96
CA VAL A 7 1.11 10.20 -7.87
C VAL A 7 2.62 10.39 -7.74
N ALA A 8 3.19 11.38 -8.42
CA ALA A 8 4.62 11.69 -8.30
C ALA A 8 4.94 12.27 -6.91
N ASP A 9 4.09 13.16 -6.42
CA ASP A 9 4.22 13.75 -5.09
C ASP A 9 4.13 12.68 -4.01
N PHE A 10 3.13 11.80 -4.06
CA PHE A 10 3.03 10.61 -3.20
C PHE A 10 4.28 9.75 -3.23
N PHE A 11 4.85 9.52 -4.42
CA PHE A 11 6.00 8.64 -4.58
C PHE A 11 7.25 9.15 -3.85
N VAL A 12 7.50 10.46 -3.86
CA VAL A 12 8.69 11.07 -3.25
C VAL A 12 8.49 11.47 -1.79
N ASP A 13 7.25 11.59 -1.33
CA ASP A 13 6.91 11.99 0.04
C ASP A 13 7.45 10.99 1.06
N GLN A 14 8.08 11.48 2.13
CA GLN A 14 8.63 10.69 3.24
C GLN A 14 7.84 10.86 4.53
N THR A 15 6.68 11.49 4.46
CA THR A 15 5.77 11.62 5.62
C THR A 15 5.42 10.26 6.19
N ARG A 16 5.25 10.18 7.50
CA ARG A 16 5.02 8.92 8.20
C ARG A 16 3.71 8.23 7.81
N HIS A 17 2.65 8.99 7.56
CA HIS A 17 1.36 8.48 7.13
C HIS A 17 0.97 9.18 5.82
N ILE A 18 0.72 8.39 4.80
CA ILE A 18 0.39 8.93 3.48
C ILE A 18 -0.78 8.16 2.89
N ASP A 19 -1.81 8.93 2.50
CA ASP A 19 -2.99 8.41 1.82
C ASP A 19 -2.99 8.88 0.36
N LEU A 20 -3.22 7.93 -0.55
CA LEU A 20 -3.43 8.20 -1.97
C LEU A 20 -4.81 7.68 -2.36
N GLU A 21 -5.83 8.52 -2.19
CA GLU A 21 -7.20 8.21 -2.59
C GLU A 21 -7.39 8.37 -4.10
N GLY A 22 -8.21 7.54 -4.69
CA GLY A 22 -8.60 7.72 -6.08
C GLY A 22 -9.37 6.56 -6.66
N ALA A 23 -9.99 6.81 -7.81
CA ALA A 23 -10.78 5.83 -8.52
C ALA A 23 -9.95 4.67 -9.09
N PHE A 24 -10.63 3.68 -9.62
CA PHE A 24 -10.04 2.56 -10.36
C PHE A 24 -9.08 3.04 -11.45
N ARG A 25 -7.98 2.29 -11.68
CA ARG A 25 -6.98 2.53 -12.74
C ARG A 25 -6.23 3.87 -12.63
N SER A 26 -6.30 4.56 -11.51
CA SER A 26 -5.51 5.77 -11.26
C SER A 26 -4.01 5.52 -10.98
N GLY A 27 -3.58 4.25 -10.91
CA GLY A 27 -2.16 3.88 -10.73
C GLY A 27 -1.70 3.75 -9.27
N LYS A 28 -2.57 3.94 -8.30
CA LYS A 28 -2.28 3.92 -6.85
C LYS A 28 -1.45 2.71 -6.40
N THR A 29 -1.98 1.51 -6.65
CA THR A 29 -1.35 0.25 -6.23
C THR A 29 0.05 0.10 -6.81
N THR A 30 0.21 0.42 -8.10
CA THR A 30 1.51 0.34 -8.76
C THR A 30 2.49 1.34 -8.15
N ALA A 31 2.07 2.59 -7.91
CA ALA A 31 2.92 3.60 -7.29
C ALA A 31 3.36 3.20 -5.89
N ALA A 32 2.44 2.69 -5.07
CA ALA A 32 2.74 2.23 -3.72
C ALA A 32 3.75 1.07 -3.71
N LEU A 33 3.58 0.07 -4.57
CA LEU A 33 4.52 -1.06 -4.66
C LEU A 33 5.91 -0.63 -5.13
N TRP A 34 6.00 0.31 -6.07
CA TRP A 34 7.28 0.87 -6.48
C TRP A 34 7.92 1.72 -5.38
N LYS A 35 7.12 2.45 -4.59
CA LYS A 35 7.61 3.19 -3.43
C LYS A 35 8.18 2.26 -2.35
N ILE A 36 7.50 1.14 -2.08
CA ILE A 36 8.02 0.09 -1.19
C ILE A 36 9.34 -0.47 -1.71
N LEU A 37 9.41 -0.79 -3.01
CA LEU A 37 10.65 -1.30 -3.62
C LEU A 37 11.79 -0.27 -3.51
N ALA A 38 11.52 1.00 -3.79
CA ALA A 38 12.50 2.06 -3.63
C ALA A 38 13.00 2.17 -2.18
N SER A 39 12.09 2.05 -1.20
CA SER A 39 12.43 2.00 0.23
C SER A 39 13.30 0.78 0.57
N CYS A 40 12.97 -0.41 0.06
CA CYS A 40 13.76 -1.62 0.25
C CYS A 40 15.18 -1.48 -0.33
N LEU A 41 15.32 -0.80 -1.46
CA LEU A 41 16.63 -0.59 -2.09
C LEU A 41 17.46 0.48 -1.36
N ALA A 42 16.80 1.51 -0.85
CA ALA A 42 17.46 2.59 -0.09
C ALA A 42 17.89 2.16 1.31
N TYR A 43 17.17 1.23 1.93
CA TYR A 43 17.35 0.79 3.31
C TYR A 43 17.48 -0.73 3.41
N PRO A 44 18.67 -1.32 3.16
CA PRO A 44 18.89 -2.76 3.27
C PRO A 44 18.45 -3.33 4.63
N GLY A 45 17.70 -4.44 4.61
CA GLY A 45 17.17 -5.07 5.83
C GLY A 45 15.87 -4.46 6.37
N ILE A 46 15.22 -3.56 5.62
CA ILE A 46 13.91 -3.01 5.99
C ILE A 46 12.78 -4.03 5.81
N PHE A 47 11.78 -4.01 6.69
CA PHE A 47 10.63 -4.91 6.65
C PHE A 47 9.34 -4.14 6.39
N TRP A 48 8.60 -4.59 5.37
CA TRP A 48 7.30 -4.06 4.98
C TRP A 48 6.21 -5.13 5.04
N LEU A 49 5.00 -4.73 5.38
CA LEU A 49 3.78 -5.49 5.10
C LEU A 49 3.02 -4.79 3.97
N ALA A 50 2.74 -5.51 2.89
CA ALA A 50 1.83 -5.06 1.84
C ALA A 50 0.62 -5.99 1.80
N CYS A 51 -0.58 -5.47 2.06
CA CYS A 51 -1.77 -6.28 2.27
C CYS A 51 -3.04 -5.66 1.69
N ARG A 52 -4.03 -6.51 1.51
CA ARG A 52 -5.46 -6.20 1.46
C ARG A 52 -6.14 -6.83 2.66
N TYR A 53 -7.43 -6.56 2.84
CA TYR A 53 -8.17 -7.24 3.91
C TYR A 53 -8.24 -8.75 3.66
N SER A 54 -8.52 -9.19 2.44
CA SER A 54 -8.58 -10.62 2.03
C SER A 54 -7.20 -11.21 1.71
N ASP A 55 -6.89 -12.41 2.20
CA ASP A 55 -5.68 -13.17 1.80
C ASP A 55 -5.67 -13.48 0.29
N GLY A 56 -6.79 -13.95 -0.26
CA GLY A 56 -6.91 -14.27 -1.68
C GLY A 56 -6.64 -13.06 -2.58
N ASP A 57 -7.13 -11.89 -2.18
CA ASP A 57 -6.88 -10.65 -2.93
C ASP A 57 -5.43 -10.18 -2.79
N THR A 58 -4.82 -10.34 -1.62
CA THR A 58 -3.39 -10.03 -1.45
C THR A 58 -2.54 -10.90 -2.37
N GLN A 59 -2.76 -12.21 -2.39
CA GLN A 59 -2.00 -13.15 -3.22
C GLN A 59 -2.25 -12.94 -4.72
N SER A 60 -3.48 -12.66 -5.14
CA SER A 60 -3.85 -12.53 -6.55
C SER A 60 -3.66 -11.12 -7.13
N LYS A 61 -3.75 -10.08 -6.31
CA LYS A 61 -3.79 -8.67 -6.75
C LYS A 61 -2.57 -7.84 -6.36
N LEU A 62 -1.87 -8.18 -5.27
CA LEU A 62 -0.65 -7.46 -4.85
C LEU A 62 0.64 -8.19 -5.19
N LYS A 63 0.70 -9.50 -4.96
CA LYS A 63 1.93 -10.26 -5.17
C LYS A 63 2.41 -10.29 -6.63
N PRO A 64 1.56 -10.47 -7.65
CA PRO A 64 2.01 -10.43 -9.04
C PRO A 64 2.59 -9.05 -9.44
N PRO A 65 1.92 -7.90 -9.23
CA PRO A 65 2.49 -6.60 -9.59
C PRO A 65 3.71 -6.23 -8.73
N TRP A 66 3.81 -6.70 -7.48
CA TRP A 66 5.02 -6.58 -6.68
C TRP A 66 6.21 -7.27 -7.37
N ARG A 67 6.03 -8.53 -7.75
CA ARG A 67 7.08 -9.30 -8.44
C ARG A 67 7.43 -8.73 -9.80
N GLU A 68 6.46 -8.20 -10.50
CA GLU A 68 6.70 -7.48 -11.76
C GLU A 68 7.56 -6.23 -11.52
N ALA A 69 7.29 -5.46 -10.46
CA ALA A 69 8.11 -4.30 -10.11
C ALA A 69 9.54 -4.71 -9.77
N CYS A 70 9.72 -5.77 -8.96
CA CYS A 70 11.04 -6.32 -8.64
C CYS A 70 11.79 -6.75 -9.92
N ALA A 71 11.15 -7.49 -10.81
CA ALA A 71 11.75 -7.95 -12.05
C ALA A 71 12.18 -6.79 -12.96
N LYS A 72 11.32 -5.76 -13.11
CA LYS A 72 11.64 -4.54 -13.88
C LYS A 72 12.81 -3.76 -13.29
N ALA A 73 13.00 -3.81 -11.99
CA ALA A 73 14.14 -3.20 -11.29
C ALA A 73 15.38 -4.11 -11.24
N GLY A 74 15.34 -5.28 -11.90
CA GLY A 74 16.45 -6.25 -11.89
C GLY A 74 16.65 -6.95 -10.55
N GLN A 75 15.64 -6.94 -9.67
CA GLN A 75 15.72 -7.58 -8.36
C GLN A 75 15.14 -9.00 -8.41
N ARG A 76 15.89 -9.95 -7.82
CA ARG A 76 15.40 -11.33 -7.61
C ARG A 76 14.88 -11.44 -6.19
N CYS A 77 13.61 -11.79 -6.06
CA CYS A 77 13.00 -12.06 -4.75
C CYS A 77 12.93 -13.57 -4.51
N VAL A 78 13.15 -13.98 -3.26
CA VAL A 78 12.97 -15.36 -2.80
C VAL A 78 11.72 -15.41 -1.94
N TRP A 79 10.76 -16.25 -2.34
CA TRP A 79 9.51 -16.44 -1.59
C TRP A 79 9.67 -17.43 -0.44
N HIS A 80 9.32 -16.98 0.77
CA HIS A 80 9.22 -17.78 1.98
C HIS A 80 7.75 -18.07 2.28
N SER A 81 7.29 -19.28 1.96
CA SER A 81 5.86 -19.64 2.01
C SER A 81 5.29 -19.70 3.41
N ASP A 82 6.08 -20.11 4.39
CA ASP A 82 5.64 -20.34 5.76
C ASP A 82 5.38 -19.03 6.49
N GLU A 83 6.23 -18.02 6.24
CA GLU A 83 6.09 -16.69 6.81
C GLU A 83 5.45 -15.67 5.85
N MET A 84 5.15 -16.08 4.60
CA MET A 84 4.46 -15.29 3.58
C MET A 84 5.15 -13.98 3.20
N TYR A 85 6.46 -13.99 2.96
CA TYR A 85 7.21 -12.82 2.48
C TYR A 85 8.10 -13.13 1.28
N ASP A 86 8.35 -12.13 0.46
CA ASP A 86 9.45 -12.09 -0.50
C ASP A 86 10.68 -11.43 0.16
N GLU A 87 11.85 -12.06 0.05
CA GLU A 87 13.12 -11.53 0.50
C GLU A 87 13.96 -11.04 -0.69
N LEU A 88 14.45 -9.80 -0.60
CA LEU A 88 15.36 -9.21 -1.56
C LEU A 88 16.82 -9.59 -1.24
N PRO A 89 17.74 -9.52 -2.23
CA PRO A 89 19.15 -9.88 -2.00
C PRO A 89 19.87 -9.08 -0.91
N ASN A 90 19.34 -7.92 -0.54
CA ASN A 90 19.89 -7.04 0.50
C ASN A 90 19.28 -7.31 1.90
N GLY A 91 18.53 -8.41 2.06
CA GLY A 91 17.90 -8.80 3.32
C GLY A 91 16.60 -8.06 3.66
N SER A 92 16.12 -7.17 2.78
CA SER A 92 14.80 -6.53 2.96
C SER A 92 13.69 -7.55 2.73
N ARG A 93 12.60 -7.45 3.51
CA ARG A 93 11.46 -8.38 3.45
C ARG A 93 10.16 -7.65 3.19
N VAL A 94 9.35 -8.18 2.29
CA VAL A 94 8.00 -7.69 2.05
C VAL A 94 7.01 -8.83 2.29
N TYR A 95 6.32 -8.73 3.43
CA TYR A 95 5.24 -9.65 3.80
C TYR A 95 4.02 -9.39 2.92
N LEU A 96 3.40 -10.46 2.43
CA LEU A 96 2.29 -10.42 1.48
C LEU A 96 1.18 -11.38 1.93
N PHE A 97 0.36 -10.95 2.88
CA PHE A 97 -0.78 -11.72 3.38
C PHE A 97 -1.95 -10.81 3.74
N GLY A 98 -3.16 -11.35 3.74
CA GLY A 98 -4.37 -10.62 4.12
C GLY A 98 -4.64 -10.65 5.62
N LEU A 99 -5.47 -9.71 6.06
CA LEU A 99 -5.75 -9.45 7.48
C LEU A 99 -7.09 -10.04 7.93
N LYS A 100 -7.89 -10.57 6.99
CA LYS A 100 -9.15 -11.25 7.33
C LYS A 100 -8.82 -12.54 8.10
N ALA A 101 -9.41 -12.69 9.28
CA ALA A 101 -9.28 -13.86 10.12
C ALA A 101 -10.65 -14.27 10.67
N GLN A 102 -10.77 -15.52 11.14
CA GLN A 102 -12.03 -16.03 11.71
C GLN A 102 -12.44 -15.27 12.96
N ASP A 103 -11.45 -14.86 13.75
CA ASP A 103 -11.64 -14.05 14.94
C ASP A 103 -10.45 -13.11 15.18
N GLN A 104 -10.58 -12.24 16.17
CA GLN A 104 -9.55 -11.28 16.54
C GLN A 104 -8.26 -11.97 17.05
N ALA A 105 -8.36 -13.08 17.75
CA ALA A 105 -7.21 -13.79 18.28
C ALA A 105 -6.36 -14.40 17.15
N ALA A 106 -6.98 -14.97 16.12
CA ALA A 106 -6.31 -15.49 14.93
C ALA A 106 -5.62 -14.38 14.14
N ARG A 107 -6.24 -13.18 14.05
CA ARG A 107 -5.64 -11.99 13.43
C ARG A 107 -4.42 -11.51 14.21
N TYR A 108 -4.53 -11.37 15.52
CA TYR A 108 -3.39 -11.02 16.37
C TYR A 108 -2.25 -12.03 16.27
N ALA A 109 -2.55 -13.31 16.08
CA ALA A 109 -1.54 -14.33 15.89
C ALA A 109 -0.71 -14.10 14.62
N LYS A 110 -1.34 -13.73 13.50
CA LYS A 110 -0.65 -13.40 12.24
C LYS A 110 0.29 -12.19 12.39
N LEU A 111 -0.11 -11.18 13.16
CA LEU A 111 0.66 -9.95 13.35
C LEU A 111 1.64 -10.02 14.51
N ARG A 112 1.52 -11.03 15.39
CA ARG A 112 2.40 -11.22 16.54
C ARG A 112 3.84 -11.44 16.09
N GLY A 113 4.74 -10.69 16.72
CA GLY A 113 6.18 -10.80 16.44
C GLY A 113 6.64 -10.05 15.19
N LEU A 114 5.73 -9.46 14.40
CA LEU A 114 6.16 -8.59 13.32
C LEU A 114 6.64 -7.24 13.86
N THR A 115 7.84 -6.90 13.45
CA THR A 115 8.46 -5.60 13.70
C THR A 115 8.70 -4.97 12.33
N LEU A 116 7.91 -3.98 11.96
CA LEU A 116 7.87 -3.42 10.61
C LEU A 116 8.38 -1.97 10.62
N ALA A 117 9.03 -1.56 9.54
CA ALA A 117 9.27 -0.17 9.24
C ALA A 117 8.16 0.42 8.37
N GLY A 118 7.52 -0.42 7.53
CA GLY A 118 6.46 0.04 6.66
C GLY A 118 5.24 -0.88 6.64
N VAL A 119 4.06 -0.26 6.49
CA VAL A 119 2.79 -0.94 6.24
C VAL A 119 2.13 -0.28 5.04
N TYR A 120 1.66 -1.08 4.12
CA TYR A 120 0.87 -0.67 2.98
C TYR A 120 -0.45 -1.44 2.93
N VAL A 121 -1.56 -0.73 2.88
CA VAL A 121 -2.90 -1.31 2.72
C VAL A 121 -3.52 -0.83 1.41
N ASP A 122 -3.73 -1.76 0.49
CA ASP A 122 -4.45 -1.51 -0.76
C ASP A 122 -5.94 -1.77 -0.56
N GLN A 123 -6.78 -0.94 -1.16
CA GLN A 123 -8.24 -0.90 -0.90
C GLN A 123 -8.54 -0.75 0.61
N ALA A 124 -7.97 0.28 1.20
CA ALA A 124 -8.06 0.51 2.65
C ALA A 124 -9.49 0.75 3.14
N GLU A 125 -10.42 1.11 2.25
CA GLU A 125 -11.85 1.21 2.54
C GLU A 125 -12.51 -0.13 2.91
N GLU A 126 -11.89 -1.26 2.56
CA GLU A 126 -12.38 -2.58 2.98
C GLU A 126 -11.92 -2.97 4.39
N LEU A 127 -10.97 -2.22 4.98
CA LEU A 127 -10.36 -2.57 6.25
C LEU A 127 -11.22 -2.12 7.43
N PRO A 128 -11.52 -3.00 8.40
CA PRO A 128 -12.13 -2.59 9.65
C PRO A 128 -11.21 -1.66 10.47
N GLN A 129 -11.80 -0.68 11.15
CA GLN A 129 -11.06 0.31 11.92
C GLN A 129 -10.15 -0.28 13.01
N ASP A 130 -10.62 -1.33 13.70
CA ASP A 130 -9.84 -2.01 14.73
C ASP A 130 -8.55 -2.64 14.16
N VAL A 131 -8.63 -3.18 12.94
CA VAL A 131 -7.47 -3.75 12.23
C VAL A 131 -6.46 -2.66 11.85
N TYR A 132 -6.96 -1.53 11.36
CA TYR A 132 -6.13 -0.38 11.04
C TYR A 132 -5.34 0.13 12.27
N LEU A 133 -6.01 0.27 13.41
CA LEU A 133 -5.37 0.70 14.66
C LEU A 133 -4.31 -0.30 15.14
N GLU A 134 -4.56 -1.60 14.96
CA GLU A 134 -3.57 -2.64 15.27
C GLU A 134 -2.32 -2.53 14.40
N LEU A 135 -2.49 -2.32 13.09
CA LEU A 135 -1.38 -2.17 12.15
C LEU A 135 -0.47 -0.99 12.51
N LYS A 136 -1.05 0.14 12.93
CA LYS A 136 -0.27 1.31 13.38
C LYS A 136 0.71 0.95 14.50
N GLY A 137 0.33 0.04 15.40
CA GLY A 137 1.18 -0.44 16.50
C GLY A 137 2.34 -1.34 16.06
N ARG A 138 2.37 -1.79 14.80
CA ARG A 138 3.45 -2.66 14.28
C ARG A 138 4.63 -1.91 13.67
N LEU A 139 4.52 -0.60 13.50
CA LEU A 139 5.61 0.25 13.01
C LEU A 139 6.64 0.50 14.13
N SER A 140 7.57 -0.44 14.28
CA SER A 140 8.53 -0.46 15.41
C SER A 140 9.93 -0.98 15.03
N GLN A 141 10.22 -1.20 13.74
CA GLN A 141 11.57 -1.65 13.33
C GLN A 141 12.58 -0.52 13.57
N SER A 142 13.48 -0.75 14.53
CA SER A 142 14.47 0.25 14.93
C SER A 142 15.50 0.52 13.83
N GLY A 143 15.91 1.79 13.69
CA GLY A 143 16.95 2.20 12.75
C GLY A 143 16.45 2.49 11.33
N PHE A 144 15.14 2.42 11.10
CA PHE A 144 14.52 2.69 9.80
C PHE A 144 13.46 3.79 9.87
N PRO A 145 13.24 4.54 8.77
CA PRO A 145 12.09 5.44 8.68
C PRO A 145 10.79 4.62 8.69
N HIS A 146 9.80 5.11 9.44
CA HIS A 146 8.50 4.45 9.49
C HIS A 146 7.52 5.09 8.53
N GLN A 147 6.85 4.28 7.70
CA GLN A 147 5.79 4.74 6.80
C GLN A 147 4.54 3.86 6.87
N PHE A 148 3.38 4.50 6.86
CA PHE A 148 2.07 3.87 6.73
C PHE A 148 1.39 4.41 5.48
N LEU A 149 1.19 3.56 4.49
CA LEU A 149 0.62 3.92 3.19
C LEU A 149 -0.77 3.32 3.03
N LEU A 150 -1.75 4.14 2.66
CA LEU A 150 -3.09 3.69 2.30
C LEU A 150 -3.42 4.07 0.85
N THR A 151 -4.06 3.16 0.12
CA THR A 151 -4.58 3.45 -1.22
C THR A 151 -6.05 3.06 -1.32
N PRO A 152 -6.95 3.84 -0.70
CA PRO A 152 -8.38 3.60 -0.78
C PRO A 152 -8.96 4.02 -2.14
N ASN A 153 -10.09 3.40 -2.51
CA ASN A 153 -11.08 4.06 -3.36
C ASN A 153 -11.84 5.08 -2.51
N PRO A 154 -12.49 6.09 -3.11
CA PRO A 154 -13.26 7.06 -2.35
C PRO A 154 -14.29 6.35 -1.46
N PRO A 155 -14.14 6.40 -0.11
CA PRO A 155 -15.09 5.77 0.79
C PRO A 155 -16.38 6.60 0.88
N ASP A 156 -17.45 5.97 1.37
CA ASP A 156 -18.67 6.68 1.77
C ASP A 156 -18.34 7.70 2.88
N GLU A 157 -19.03 8.85 2.89
CA GLU A 157 -18.80 9.93 3.86
C GLU A 157 -19.02 9.49 5.32
N ASN A 158 -19.81 8.44 5.54
CA ASN A 158 -20.04 7.84 6.85
C ASN A 158 -18.99 6.81 7.26
N HIS A 159 -18.13 6.41 6.34
CA HIS A 159 -17.08 5.45 6.61
C HIS A 159 -16.05 6.01 7.60
N TRP A 160 -15.50 5.14 8.47
CA TRP A 160 -14.50 5.55 9.48
C TRP A 160 -13.27 6.22 8.86
N LEU A 161 -12.84 5.73 7.71
CA LEU A 161 -11.69 6.25 6.98
C LEU A 161 -11.93 7.70 6.53
N ALA A 162 -13.12 8.00 5.96
CA ALA A 162 -13.48 9.35 5.57
C ALA A 162 -13.51 10.33 6.75
N LYS A 163 -13.98 9.86 7.91
CA LYS A 163 -14.11 10.68 9.12
C LYS A 163 -12.82 10.95 9.85
N GLN A 164 -11.87 10.03 9.81
CA GLN A 164 -10.64 10.10 10.59
C GLN A 164 -9.41 10.49 9.78
N GLU A 165 -9.32 10.01 8.55
CA GLU A 165 -8.11 10.14 7.75
C GLU A 165 -8.22 11.25 6.69
N PHE A 166 -9.44 11.68 6.31
CA PHE A 166 -9.68 12.70 5.29
C PHE A 166 -10.47 13.92 5.80
N PRO A 167 -10.22 14.45 6.99
CA PRO A 167 -10.80 15.72 7.36
C PRO A 167 -10.27 16.80 6.43
N GLU A 168 -11.13 17.71 5.99
CA GLU A 168 -10.77 18.85 5.13
C GLU A 168 -9.67 19.74 5.73
N GLU A 169 -9.46 19.63 7.05
CA GLU A 169 -8.47 20.38 7.83
C GLU A 169 -7.40 19.45 8.44
N ASN A 170 -6.95 18.42 7.71
CA ASN A 170 -5.95 17.51 8.27
C ASN A 170 -4.59 18.19 8.40
N THR A 171 -4.36 18.84 9.55
CA THR A 171 -3.16 19.57 9.92
C THR A 171 -2.16 18.73 10.72
N HIS A 172 -2.29 17.41 10.72
CA HIS A 172 -1.35 16.56 11.45
C HIS A 172 0.02 16.57 10.76
N ALA A 173 1.02 17.08 11.45
CA ALA A 173 2.41 17.24 10.96
C ALA A 173 3.07 15.96 10.39
N HIS A 174 2.42 14.80 10.55
CA HIS A 174 2.92 13.50 10.13
C HIS A 174 1.96 12.73 9.24
N HIS A 175 0.96 13.41 8.65
CA HIS A 175 -0.03 12.83 7.77
C HIS A 175 -0.14 13.68 6.50
N GLN A 176 -0.09 13.04 5.34
CA GLN A 176 -0.26 13.66 4.04
C GLN A 176 -1.32 12.93 3.23
N TYR A 177 -2.17 13.67 2.57
CA TYR A 177 -3.28 13.17 1.78
C TYR A 177 -3.18 13.65 0.33
N TYR A 178 -3.29 12.71 -0.60
CA TYR A 178 -3.30 12.96 -2.03
C TYR A 178 -4.58 12.39 -2.65
N ARG A 179 -5.15 13.11 -3.58
CA ARG A 179 -6.27 12.64 -4.40
C ARG A 179 -5.82 12.51 -5.84
N VAL A 180 -6.10 11.35 -6.45
CA VAL A 180 -5.71 11.03 -7.82
C VAL A 180 -6.92 10.59 -8.65
N SER A 181 -7.00 11.07 -9.87
CA SER A 181 -7.99 10.69 -10.87
C SER A 181 -7.40 9.67 -11.86
N ILE A 182 -8.26 9.06 -12.66
CA ILE A 182 -7.82 8.22 -13.78
C ILE A 182 -7.04 9.02 -14.84
N TYR A 183 -7.35 10.32 -14.96
CA TYR A 183 -6.70 11.22 -15.93
C TYR A 183 -5.23 11.49 -15.58
N ASP A 184 -4.88 11.47 -14.29
CA ASP A 184 -3.49 11.64 -13.84
C ASP A 184 -2.62 10.46 -14.30
N ASN A 185 -3.24 9.29 -14.53
CA ASN A 185 -2.60 8.07 -15.02
C ASN A 185 -2.79 7.83 -16.53
N ALA A 186 -3.47 8.72 -17.25
CA ALA A 186 -3.84 8.53 -18.66
C ALA A 186 -2.66 8.14 -19.56
N HIS A 187 -1.47 8.70 -19.29
CA HIS A 187 -0.26 8.45 -20.05
C HIS A 187 0.32 7.03 -19.89
N ASN A 188 -0.14 6.25 -18.90
CA ASN A 188 0.23 4.83 -18.69
C ASN A 188 -0.88 3.86 -19.12
N LEU A 189 -2.04 4.36 -19.54
CA LEU A 189 -3.19 3.56 -19.97
C LEU A 189 -3.23 3.44 -21.50
N ALA A 190 -3.83 2.35 -21.99
CA ALA A 190 -4.15 2.26 -23.41
C ALA A 190 -5.16 3.34 -23.81
N PRO A 191 -5.10 3.90 -25.05
CA PRO A 191 -5.91 5.05 -25.46
C PRO A 191 -7.42 4.85 -25.36
N ASP A 192 -7.89 3.62 -25.44
CA ASP A 192 -9.30 3.24 -25.40
C ASP A 192 -9.89 3.08 -23.99
N VAL A 193 -9.04 3.01 -22.96
CA VAL A 193 -9.47 2.71 -21.59
C VAL A 193 -10.37 3.80 -21.02
N ILE A 194 -9.97 5.06 -21.11
CA ILE A 194 -10.76 6.17 -20.56
C ILE A 194 -12.06 6.36 -21.35
N PRO A 195 -12.05 6.40 -22.71
CA PRO A 195 -13.29 6.45 -23.48
C PRO A 195 -14.27 5.30 -23.17
N SER A 196 -13.77 4.09 -23.03
CA SER A 196 -14.62 2.92 -22.72
C SER A 196 -15.28 3.04 -21.32
N LEU A 197 -14.57 3.57 -20.35
CA LEU A 197 -15.13 3.81 -19.01
C LEU A 197 -16.20 4.89 -19.02
N LEU A 198 -15.99 5.99 -19.76
CA LEU A 198 -16.98 7.07 -19.89
C LEU A 198 -18.26 6.65 -20.59
N GLN A 199 -18.21 5.60 -21.41
CA GLN A 199 -19.40 5.03 -22.06
C GLN A 199 -20.18 4.06 -21.15
N ALA A 200 -19.54 3.53 -20.10
CA ALA A 200 -20.14 2.56 -19.19
C ALA A 200 -20.88 3.19 -18.01
N TYR A 201 -20.70 4.48 -17.78
CA TYR A 201 -21.30 5.30 -16.70
C TYR A 201 -21.94 6.57 -17.26
#